data_573bd9aee2473630631f3bedf3cce604
#
_entry.id   573bd9aee2473630631f3bedf3cce604
#
_cell.length_a   1.000
_cell.length_b   1.000
_cell.length_c   1.000
_cell.angle_alpha   90.00
_cell.angle_beta   90.00
_cell.angle_gamma   90.00
#
_symmetry.space_group_name_H-M   'P 1'
#
loop_
_entity.id
_entity.type
_entity.pdbx_description
1 polymer ?
#
loop_
_entity_poly.entity_id
_entity_poly.type
_entity_poly.pdbx_seq_one_letter_code
_entity_poly.pdbx_strand_id
1 'polypeptide(L)'
;MLVEQAPPVAAQTQPANWDQKEMSFTEHLRELRHRLLIAIGTVFGLAILLFWPSQYVIPLMTQAYFKGVQLHAFGPADVIMVEFKFSIYAAIVVGLPVLLYQLWMFVVPAFHPKTRNMVYAYVGPSFGLALLGIAFAHFVVLPRVVGTLLGVTSHVATATFGIESTLNFILLVFLAFALIFQTPIVMIALARIGIVNSAFLRRSRRYFLFGFFVFGAVAAPDGNPLTMLMMALPMYLLYEISLWIIVMLEKSWRAEPVGY
;
A
#
# COMPACT_ATOMS: atom_id res chain seq x y z
N MET A 1 78.84 27.83 12.43
CA MET A 1 77.58 28.19 11.74
C MET A 1 76.84 26.90 11.44
N LEU A 2 76.04 26.43 12.45
CA LEU A 2 75.28 25.20 12.36
C LEU A 2 73.87 25.54 11.81
N VAL A 3 73.57 25.06 10.62
CA VAL A 3 72.21 25.18 10.03
C VAL A 3 71.36 24.11 10.64
N GLU A 4 70.48 24.52 11.53
CA GLU A 4 69.43 23.70 12.15
C GLU A 4 68.39 23.33 11.10
N GLN A 5 68.35 22.09 10.69
CA GLN A 5 67.32 21.56 9.78
C GLN A 5 66.04 21.36 10.57
N ALA A 6 65.00 22.14 10.22
CA ALA A 6 63.62 21.92 10.72
C ALA A 6 63.09 20.50 10.34
N PRO A 7 62.39 19.81 11.23
CA PRO A 7 61.82 18.49 10.94
C PRO A 7 60.72 18.60 9.88
N PRO A 8 60.56 17.58 9.01
CA PRO A 8 59.56 17.60 7.96
C PRO A 8 58.15 17.63 8.58
N VAL A 9 57.35 18.56 8.09
CA VAL A 9 55.93 18.69 8.42
C VAL A 9 55.24 17.33 8.11
N ALA A 10 54.84 16.63 9.16
CA ALA A 10 54.04 15.41 9.02
C ALA A 10 52.82 15.73 8.20
N ALA A 11 52.68 15.08 7.04
CA ALA A 11 51.50 15.09 6.23
C ALA A 11 50.30 14.70 7.09
N GLN A 12 49.45 15.66 7.38
CA GLN A 12 48.15 15.38 8.00
C GLN A 12 47.38 14.51 7.05
N THR A 13 47.42 13.19 7.26
CA THR A 13 46.48 12.27 6.68
C THR A 13 45.11 12.63 7.23
N GLN A 14 44.36 13.41 6.44
CA GLN A 14 42.94 13.58 6.69
C GLN A 14 42.31 12.21 6.80
N PRO A 15 41.58 11.89 7.88
CA PRO A 15 40.86 10.65 7.98
C PRO A 15 39.89 10.65 6.79
N ALA A 16 40.02 9.65 5.93
CA ALA A 16 39.12 9.43 4.83
C ALA A 16 37.70 9.35 5.39
N ASN A 17 36.90 10.36 5.11
CA ASN A 17 35.55 10.51 5.60
C ASN A 17 34.66 9.58 4.75
N TRP A 18 34.70 8.26 5.10
CA TRP A 18 33.97 7.19 4.38
C TRP A 18 32.47 7.21 4.65
N ASP A 19 31.98 8.02 5.61
CA ASP A 19 30.63 7.96 6.16
C ASP A 19 29.64 8.96 5.53
N GLN A 20 30.06 9.80 4.60
CA GLN A 20 29.16 10.78 3.95
C GLN A 20 29.25 10.70 2.42
N LYS A 21 28.95 9.54 1.87
CA LYS A 21 28.56 9.51 0.45
C LYS A 21 27.10 9.92 0.35
N GLU A 22 26.85 11.23 0.44
CA GLU A 22 25.56 11.77 0.01
C GLU A 22 25.36 11.32 -1.44
N MET A 23 24.34 10.50 -1.65
CA MET A 23 24.00 10.06 -2.99
C MET A 23 23.74 11.27 -3.86
N SER A 24 24.44 11.39 -4.97
CA SER A 24 24.17 12.46 -5.92
C SER A 24 22.74 12.31 -6.45
N PHE A 25 22.10 13.43 -6.78
CA PHE A 25 20.74 13.44 -7.32
C PHE A 25 20.60 12.48 -8.52
N THR A 26 21.61 12.37 -9.34
CA THR A 26 21.66 11.47 -10.50
C THR A 26 21.75 9.99 -10.10
N GLU A 27 22.45 9.65 -9.02
CA GLU A 27 22.50 8.29 -8.49
C GLU A 27 21.14 7.89 -7.90
N HIS A 28 20.48 8.81 -7.18
CA HIS A 28 19.14 8.57 -6.63
C HIS A 28 18.09 8.36 -7.73
N LEU A 29 18.14 9.14 -8.83
CA LEU A 29 17.27 8.92 -10.00
C LEU A 29 17.54 7.57 -10.70
N ARG A 30 18.81 7.16 -10.76
CA ARG A 30 19.16 5.84 -11.33
C ARG A 30 18.63 4.70 -10.47
N GLU A 31 18.70 4.85 -9.14
CA GLU A 31 18.13 3.89 -8.20
C GLU A 31 16.60 3.83 -8.33
N LEU A 32 15.92 4.97 -8.39
CA LEU A 32 14.47 5.05 -8.64
C LEU A 32 14.07 4.28 -9.90
N ARG A 33 14.75 4.56 -11.02
CA ARG A 33 14.49 3.87 -12.30
C ARG A 33 14.65 2.37 -12.17
N HIS A 34 15.74 1.92 -11.55
CA HIS A 34 16.01 0.49 -11.38
C HIS A 34 14.93 -0.21 -10.56
N ARG A 35 14.54 0.39 -9.43
CA ARG A 35 13.50 -0.16 -8.54
C ARG A 35 12.13 -0.14 -9.18
N LEU A 36 11.80 0.94 -9.91
CA LEU A 36 10.56 1.04 -10.65
C LEU A 36 10.46 -0.04 -11.74
N LEU A 37 11.55 -0.31 -12.47
CA LEU A 37 11.59 -1.39 -13.46
C LEU A 37 11.38 -2.76 -12.83
N ILE A 38 11.96 -3.03 -11.65
CA ILE A 38 11.72 -4.28 -10.92
C ILE A 38 10.25 -4.37 -10.48
N ALA A 39 9.70 -3.29 -9.94
CA ALA A 39 8.30 -3.25 -9.50
C ALA A 39 7.33 -3.51 -10.68
N ILE A 40 7.50 -2.80 -11.78
CA ILE A 40 6.70 -2.98 -13.01
C ILE A 40 6.89 -4.40 -13.56
N GLY A 41 8.13 -4.88 -13.65
CA GLY A 41 8.44 -6.23 -14.12
C GLY A 41 7.80 -7.31 -13.25
N THR A 42 7.78 -7.11 -11.93
CA THR A 42 7.10 -8.01 -10.98
C THR A 42 5.59 -8.04 -11.23
N VAL A 43 4.95 -6.87 -11.34
CA VAL A 43 3.50 -6.80 -11.61
C VAL A 43 3.18 -7.44 -12.95
N PHE A 44 3.94 -7.13 -13.99
CA PHE A 44 3.71 -7.66 -15.33
C PHE A 44 3.91 -9.18 -15.38
N GLY A 45 4.99 -9.69 -14.79
CA GLY A 45 5.25 -11.12 -14.71
C GLY A 45 4.19 -11.88 -13.92
N LEU A 46 3.78 -11.34 -12.77
CA LEU A 46 2.67 -11.90 -11.98
C LEU A 46 1.33 -11.81 -12.70
N ALA A 47 1.06 -10.72 -13.43
CA ALA A 47 -0.19 -10.58 -14.19
C ALA A 47 -0.30 -11.65 -15.29
N ILE A 48 0.78 -11.94 -16.01
CA ILE A 48 0.82 -13.04 -16.98
C ILE A 48 0.54 -14.38 -16.30
N LEU A 49 1.19 -14.63 -15.16
CA LEU A 49 1.02 -15.88 -14.41
C LEU A 49 -0.42 -16.03 -13.87
N LEU A 50 -1.01 -14.94 -13.37
CA LEU A 50 -2.33 -14.93 -12.76
C LEU A 50 -3.48 -14.81 -13.77
N PHE A 51 -3.17 -14.60 -15.04
CA PHE A 51 -4.17 -14.60 -16.10
C PHE A 51 -4.87 -15.95 -16.25
N TRP A 52 -4.11 -17.03 -16.17
CA TRP A 52 -4.67 -18.39 -16.27
C TRP A 52 -5.63 -18.73 -15.11
N PRO A 53 -5.31 -18.49 -13.83
CA PRO A 53 -6.23 -18.73 -12.72
C PRO A 53 -7.50 -17.86 -12.75
N SER A 54 -7.52 -16.72 -13.46
CA SER A 54 -8.68 -15.80 -13.51
C SER A 54 -9.96 -16.51 -13.90
N GLN A 55 -9.90 -17.39 -14.90
CA GLN A 55 -11.04 -18.15 -15.41
C GLN A 55 -11.71 -19.05 -14.35
N TYR A 56 -11.00 -19.43 -13.28
CA TYR A 56 -11.55 -20.23 -12.19
C TYR A 56 -12.04 -19.34 -11.03
N VAL A 57 -11.34 -18.25 -10.74
CA VAL A 57 -11.65 -17.38 -9.61
C VAL A 57 -12.83 -16.47 -9.91
N ILE A 58 -12.95 -15.94 -11.13
CA ILE A 58 -14.05 -15.05 -11.51
C ILE A 58 -15.42 -15.70 -11.35
N PRO A 59 -15.67 -16.94 -11.81
CA PRO A 59 -16.95 -17.61 -11.55
C PRO A 59 -17.25 -17.84 -10.07
N LEU A 60 -16.22 -18.11 -9.24
CA LEU A 60 -16.40 -18.23 -7.79
C LEU A 60 -16.81 -16.90 -7.16
N MET A 61 -16.22 -15.80 -7.60
CA MET A 61 -16.58 -14.45 -7.14
C MET A 61 -18.02 -14.10 -7.52
N THR A 62 -18.43 -14.37 -8.75
CA THR A 62 -19.80 -14.10 -9.20
C THR A 62 -20.83 -14.92 -8.40
N GLN A 63 -20.56 -16.19 -8.15
CA GLN A 63 -21.41 -17.04 -7.31
C GLN A 63 -21.45 -16.59 -5.85
N ALA A 64 -20.35 -16.07 -5.31
CA ALA A 64 -20.30 -15.63 -3.93
C ALA A 64 -21.18 -14.40 -3.67
N TYR A 65 -21.18 -13.42 -4.59
CA TYR A 65 -21.82 -12.12 -4.36
C TYR A 65 -23.15 -11.93 -5.09
N PHE A 66 -23.40 -12.65 -6.21
CA PHE A 66 -24.57 -12.47 -7.08
C PHE A 66 -25.37 -13.77 -7.20
N LYS A 67 -25.65 -14.43 -6.06
CA LYS A 67 -26.49 -15.64 -6.06
C LYS A 67 -27.86 -15.36 -6.66
N GLY A 68 -28.19 -16.07 -7.75
CA GLY A 68 -29.49 -15.94 -8.40
C GLY A 68 -29.64 -14.72 -9.32
N VAL A 69 -28.58 -13.90 -9.48
CA VAL A 69 -28.54 -12.77 -10.43
C VAL A 69 -27.65 -13.16 -11.60
N GLN A 70 -28.16 -13.02 -12.80
CA GLN A 70 -27.36 -13.24 -14.02
C GLN A 70 -26.60 -11.96 -14.36
N LEU A 71 -25.29 -12.08 -14.51
CA LEU A 71 -24.45 -11.00 -15.05
C LEU A 71 -24.42 -11.13 -16.57
N HIS A 72 -24.59 -10.03 -17.26
CA HIS A 72 -24.64 -9.97 -18.71
C HIS A 72 -23.36 -9.36 -19.30
N ALA A 73 -22.83 -9.97 -20.35
CA ALA A 73 -21.81 -9.35 -21.17
C ALA A 73 -22.52 -8.47 -22.20
N PHE A 74 -22.27 -7.17 -22.19
CA PHE A 74 -22.84 -6.22 -23.15
C PHE A 74 -21.92 -6.03 -24.36
N GLY A 75 -20.64 -6.36 -24.22
CA GLY A 75 -19.67 -6.31 -25.29
C GLY A 75 -18.93 -7.64 -25.48
N PRO A 76 -18.42 -7.90 -26.69
CA PRO A 76 -17.69 -9.14 -26.98
C PRO A 76 -16.35 -9.24 -26.20
N ALA A 77 -15.81 -8.12 -25.78
CA ALA A 77 -14.54 -8.05 -25.04
C ALA A 77 -14.69 -8.05 -23.50
N ASP A 78 -15.92 -7.93 -22.97
CA ASP A 78 -16.16 -7.72 -21.54
C ASP A 78 -15.50 -8.78 -20.66
N VAL A 79 -15.63 -10.06 -21.04
CA VAL A 79 -15.07 -11.17 -20.27
C VAL A 79 -13.54 -11.11 -20.27
N ILE A 80 -12.92 -10.90 -21.43
CA ILE A 80 -11.47 -10.77 -21.55
C ILE A 80 -10.96 -9.57 -20.76
N MET A 81 -11.67 -8.43 -20.79
CA MET A 81 -11.30 -7.24 -20.00
C MET A 81 -11.36 -7.50 -18.50
N VAL A 82 -12.34 -8.27 -18.03
CA VAL A 82 -12.41 -8.67 -16.63
C VAL A 82 -11.22 -9.56 -16.24
N GLU A 83 -10.85 -10.54 -17.08
CA GLU A 83 -9.70 -11.41 -16.83
C GLU A 83 -8.38 -10.62 -16.79
N PHE A 84 -8.18 -9.66 -17.68
CA PHE A 84 -7.03 -8.76 -17.66
C PHE A 84 -6.99 -7.90 -16.39
N LYS A 85 -8.10 -7.28 -16.02
CA LYS A 85 -8.20 -6.46 -14.81
C LYS A 85 -7.96 -7.29 -13.55
N PHE A 86 -8.56 -8.48 -13.48
CA PHE A 86 -8.32 -9.43 -12.39
C PHE A 86 -6.83 -9.74 -12.27
N SER A 87 -6.19 -10.09 -13.37
CA SER A 87 -4.77 -10.48 -13.38
C SER A 87 -3.87 -9.34 -12.89
N ILE A 88 -4.13 -8.10 -13.33
CA ILE A 88 -3.36 -6.92 -12.90
C ILE A 88 -3.58 -6.63 -11.41
N TYR A 89 -4.84 -6.61 -10.95
CA TYR A 89 -5.15 -6.30 -9.54
C TYR A 89 -4.63 -7.39 -8.61
N ALA A 90 -4.80 -8.65 -8.98
CA ALA A 90 -4.23 -9.78 -8.25
C ALA A 90 -2.70 -9.74 -8.24
N ALA A 91 -2.06 -9.38 -9.36
CA ALA A 91 -0.61 -9.21 -9.43
C ALA A 91 -0.09 -8.12 -8.51
N ILE A 92 -0.81 -6.99 -8.39
CA ILE A 92 -0.45 -5.92 -7.43
C ILE A 92 -0.55 -6.46 -6.00
N VAL A 93 -1.65 -7.14 -5.65
CA VAL A 93 -1.87 -7.66 -4.30
C VAL A 93 -0.85 -8.73 -3.93
N VAL A 94 -0.65 -9.72 -4.78
CA VAL A 94 0.34 -10.79 -4.55
C VAL A 94 1.76 -10.24 -4.58
N GLY A 95 2.02 -9.26 -5.43
CA GLY A 95 3.30 -8.55 -5.54
C GLY A 95 3.58 -7.54 -4.43
N LEU A 96 2.60 -7.20 -3.56
CA LEU A 96 2.76 -6.19 -2.50
C LEU A 96 4.05 -6.35 -1.67
N PRO A 97 4.46 -7.54 -1.22
CA PRO A 97 5.72 -7.69 -0.49
C PRO A 97 6.93 -7.17 -1.27
N VAL A 98 6.99 -7.48 -2.57
CA VAL A 98 8.09 -7.02 -3.44
C VAL A 98 7.96 -5.53 -3.72
N LEU A 99 6.74 -5.04 -4.00
CA LEU A 99 6.49 -3.61 -4.28
C LEU A 99 6.86 -2.74 -3.08
N LEU A 100 6.43 -3.13 -1.89
CA LEU A 100 6.77 -2.42 -0.65
C LEU A 100 8.26 -2.52 -0.33
N TYR A 101 8.89 -3.68 -0.55
CA TYR A 101 10.33 -3.81 -0.44
C TYR A 101 11.07 -2.83 -1.36
N GLN A 102 10.69 -2.74 -2.64
CA GLN A 102 11.30 -1.79 -3.57
C GLN A 102 11.06 -0.34 -3.15
N LEU A 103 9.85 -0.03 -2.69
CA LEU A 103 9.52 1.30 -2.20
C LEU A 103 10.37 1.68 -0.97
N TRP A 104 10.44 0.80 0.02
CA TRP A 104 11.20 1.06 1.26
C TRP A 104 12.70 1.13 1.00
N MET A 105 13.22 0.27 0.14
CA MET A 105 14.64 0.28 -0.25
C MET A 105 15.01 1.53 -1.06
N PHE A 106 14.06 2.21 -1.68
CA PHE A 106 14.26 3.52 -2.29
C PHE A 106 14.22 4.65 -1.25
N VAL A 107 13.26 4.60 -0.33
CA VAL A 107 13.03 5.67 0.65
C VAL A 107 14.08 5.65 1.78
N VAL A 108 14.38 4.48 2.34
CA VAL A 108 15.24 4.35 3.54
C VAL A 108 16.69 4.82 3.32
N PRO A 109 17.39 4.50 2.23
CA PRO A 109 18.78 4.95 2.04
C PRO A 109 18.93 6.46 1.94
N ALA A 110 17.86 7.17 1.51
CA ALA A 110 17.85 8.62 1.46
C ALA A 110 17.94 9.26 2.87
N PHE A 111 17.62 8.49 3.92
CA PHE A 111 17.56 8.99 5.29
C PHE A 111 18.59 8.36 6.24
N HIS A 112 18.82 7.03 6.17
CA HIS A 112 19.78 6.36 7.08
C HIS A 112 20.30 5.02 6.53
N PRO A 113 21.61 4.87 6.25
CA PRO A 113 22.20 3.62 5.72
C PRO A 113 22.07 2.41 6.66
N LYS A 114 22.09 2.64 7.98
CA LYS A 114 22.00 1.57 9.01
C LYS A 114 20.61 0.94 9.15
N THR A 115 19.58 1.59 8.59
CA THR A 115 18.17 1.17 8.75
C THR A 115 17.72 0.13 7.70
N ARG A 116 18.60 -0.24 6.78
CA ARG A 116 18.29 -1.17 5.67
C ARG A 116 17.71 -2.51 6.15
N ASN A 117 18.22 -3.05 7.25
CA ASN A 117 17.75 -4.33 7.80
C ASN A 117 16.32 -4.27 8.35
N MET A 118 15.83 -3.09 8.71
CA MET A 118 14.44 -2.91 9.16
C MET A 118 13.42 -3.10 8.04
N VAL A 119 13.79 -2.86 6.78
CA VAL A 119 12.90 -3.06 5.64
C VAL A 119 12.38 -4.49 5.60
N TYR A 120 13.24 -5.47 5.86
CA TYR A 120 12.83 -6.88 5.89
C TYR A 120 11.79 -7.18 6.97
N ALA A 121 11.85 -6.49 8.12
CA ALA A 121 10.89 -6.67 9.21
C ALA A 121 9.48 -6.18 8.84
N TYR A 122 9.32 -5.29 7.85
CA TYR A 122 8.03 -4.77 7.41
C TYR A 122 7.38 -5.58 6.28
N VAL A 123 8.17 -6.34 5.51
CA VAL A 123 7.66 -7.09 4.34
C VAL A 123 6.68 -8.19 4.73
N GLY A 124 7.01 -9.01 5.74
CA GLY A 124 6.15 -10.08 6.20
C GLY A 124 4.81 -9.59 6.75
N PRO A 125 4.80 -8.67 7.74
CA PRO A 125 3.57 -8.05 8.24
C PRO A 125 2.74 -7.36 7.15
N SER A 126 3.38 -6.74 6.14
CA SER A 126 2.67 -6.13 5.00
C SER A 126 1.81 -7.12 4.25
N PHE A 127 2.33 -8.31 3.98
CA PHE A 127 1.56 -9.35 3.30
C PHE A 127 0.39 -9.83 4.17
N GLY A 128 0.62 -10.05 5.46
CA GLY A 128 -0.44 -10.40 6.41
C GLY A 128 -1.56 -9.35 6.46
N LEU A 129 -1.20 -8.07 6.50
CA LEU A 129 -2.17 -6.96 6.48
C LEU A 129 -2.91 -6.86 5.15
N ALA A 130 -2.26 -7.12 4.01
CA ALA A 130 -2.94 -7.16 2.72
C ALA A 130 -4.02 -8.25 2.68
N LEU A 131 -3.69 -9.46 3.17
CA LEU A 131 -4.65 -10.56 3.28
C LEU A 131 -5.79 -10.22 4.23
N LEU A 132 -5.52 -9.57 5.36
CA LEU A 132 -6.55 -9.08 6.28
C LEU A 132 -7.46 -8.04 5.62
N GLY A 133 -6.89 -7.14 4.81
CA GLY A 133 -7.65 -6.15 4.03
C GLY A 133 -8.60 -6.81 3.04
N ILE A 134 -8.12 -7.82 2.30
CA ILE A 134 -8.94 -8.60 1.37
C ILE A 134 -10.03 -9.37 2.13
N ALA A 135 -9.69 -10.03 3.24
CA ALA A 135 -10.64 -10.75 4.05
C ALA A 135 -11.73 -9.79 4.60
N PHE A 136 -11.34 -8.62 5.07
CA PHE A 136 -12.28 -7.59 5.53
C PHE A 136 -13.21 -7.12 4.39
N ALA A 137 -12.66 -6.86 3.21
CA ALA A 137 -13.45 -6.51 2.04
C ALA A 137 -14.44 -7.63 1.67
N HIS A 138 -13.99 -8.89 1.70
CA HIS A 138 -14.79 -10.06 1.35
C HIS A 138 -15.95 -10.30 2.33
N PHE A 139 -15.66 -10.30 3.63
CA PHE A 139 -16.66 -10.71 4.65
C PHE A 139 -17.52 -9.56 5.16
N VAL A 140 -17.03 -8.32 5.10
CA VAL A 140 -17.72 -7.18 5.70
C VAL A 140 -18.23 -6.19 4.65
N VAL A 141 -17.36 -5.73 3.76
CA VAL A 141 -17.69 -4.61 2.85
C VAL A 141 -18.57 -5.09 1.69
N LEU A 142 -18.08 -6.04 0.91
CA LEU A 142 -18.76 -6.48 -0.32
C LEU A 142 -20.16 -7.04 -0.08
N PRO A 143 -20.43 -7.88 0.94
CA PRO A 143 -21.78 -8.38 1.17
C PRO A 143 -22.78 -7.25 1.46
N ARG A 144 -22.35 -6.22 2.18
CA ARG A 144 -23.20 -5.07 2.50
C ARG A 144 -23.44 -4.18 1.31
N VAL A 145 -22.37 -3.83 0.59
CA VAL A 145 -22.47 -2.95 -0.60
C VAL A 145 -23.31 -3.60 -1.68
N VAL A 146 -23.02 -4.86 -2.02
CA VAL A 146 -23.78 -5.61 -3.03
C VAL A 146 -25.22 -5.82 -2.58
N GLY A 147 -25.44 -6.16 -1.30
CA GLY A 147 -26.80 -6.31 -0.75
C GLY A 147 -27.63 -5.03 -0.84
N THR A 148 -27.03 -3.86 -0.52
CA THR A 148 -27.70 -2.56 -0.68
C THR A 148 -28.01 -2.27 -2.14
N LEU A 149 -27.04 -2.51 -3.03
CA LEU A 149 -27.21 -2.28 -4.48
C LEU A 149 -28.34 -3.12 -5.07
N LEU A 150 -28.40 -4.41 -4.74
CA LEU A 150 -29.46 -5.32 -5.16
C LEU A 150 -30.82 -4.92 -4.57
N GLY A 151 -30.84 -4.51 -3.29
CA GLY A 151 -32.06 -4.09 -2.60
C GLY A 151 -32.69 -2.84 -3.21
N VAL A 152 -31.89 -1.80 -3.50
CA VAL A 152 -32.39 -0.56 -4.14
C VAL A 152 -32.91 -0.84 -5.54
N THR A 153 -32.21 -1.67 -6.31
CA THR A 153 -32.59 -1.94 -7.71
C THR A 153 -33.87 -2.77 -7.80
N SER A 154 -34.10 -3.72 -6.89
CA SER A 154 -35.29 -4.59 -6.90
C SER A 154 -36.61 -3.85 -6.67
N HIS A 155 -36.56 -2.65 -6.07
CA HIS A 155 -37.74 -1.82 -5.84
C HIS A 155 -38.16 -0.97 -7.05
N VAL A 156 -37.25 -0.76 -8.02
CA VAL A 156 -37.47 0.22 -9.11
C VAL A 156 -37.48 -0.45 -10.50
N ALA A 157 -36.69 -1.51 -10.68
CA ALA A 157 -36.54 -2.16 -12.00
C ALA A 157 -35.99 -3.59 -11.86
N THR A 158 -36.10 -4.39 -12.93
CA THR A 158 -35.31 -5.63 -13.06
C THR A 158 -33.86 -5.27 -13.25
N ALA A 159 -33.04 -5.63 -12.25
CA ALA A 159 -31.62 -5.34 -12.26
C ALA A 159 -30.90 -6.13 -13.36
N THR A 160 -30.33 -5.45 -14.33
CA THR A 160 -29.43 -6.04 -15.31
C THR A 160 -28.02 -5.52 -15.06
N PHE A 161 -27.16 -6.38 -14.53
CA PHE A 161 -25.77 -6.01 -14.20
C PHE A 161 -24.80 -6.48 -15.28
N GLY A 162 -23.95 -5.55 -15.75
CA GLY A 162 -22.85 -5.87 -16.65
C GLY A 162 -21.73 -6.59 -15.92
N ILE A 163 -21.23 -7.68 -16.49
CA ILE A 163 -20.16 -8.48 -15.88
C ILE A 163 -18.89 -7.64 -15.69
N GLU A 164 -18.50 -6.85 -16.67
CA GLU A 164 -17.29 -6.04 -16.66
C GLU A 164 -17.33 -4.97 -15.56
N SER A 165 -18.37 -4.15 -15.51
CA SER A 165 -18.52 -3.08 -14.53
C SER A 165 -18.61 -3.62 -13.10
N THR A 166 -19.38 -4.69 -12.91
CA THR A 166 -19.61 -5.31 -11.61
C THR A 166 -18.35 -5.94 -11.02
N LEU A 167 -17.66 -6.74 -11.83
CA LEU A 167 -16.44 -7.40 -11.36
C LEU A 167 -15.29 -6.41 -11.21
N ASN A 168 -15.18 -5.42 -12.09
CA ASN A 168 -14.22 -4.35 -11.92
C ASN A 168 -14.40 -3.61 -10.59
N PHE A 169 -15.65 -3.33 -10.20
CA PHE A 169 -15.94 -2.73 -8.89
C PHE A 169 -15.47 -3.63 -7.74
N ILE A 170 -15.80 -4.93 -7.74
CA ILE A 170 -15.37 -5.87 -6.70
C ILE A 170 -13.84 -5.94 -6.61
N LEU A 171 -13.16 -6.07 -7.74
CA LEU A 171 -11.71 -6.13 -7.81
C LEU A 171 -11.06 -4.85 -7.31
N LEU A 172 -11.63 -3.70 -7.65
CA LEU A 172 -11.16 -2.40 -7.16
C LEU A 172 -11.31 -2.28 -5.64
N VAL A 173 -12.42 -2.77 -5.07
CA VAL A 173 -12.63 -2.81 -3.61
C VAL A 173 -11.59 -3.70 -2.94
N PHE A 174 -11.31 -4.88 -3.46
CA PHE A 174 -10.26 -5.75 -2.94
C PHE A 174 -8.89 -5.07 -2.96
N LEU A 175 -8.52 -4.49 -4.09
CA LEU A 175 -7.25 -3.77 -4.24
C LEU A 175 -7.17 -2.58 -3.26
N ALA A 176 -8.24 -1.79 -3.19
CA ALA A 176 -8.30 -0.63 -2.30
C ALA A 176 -8.10 -1.04 -0.84
N PHE A 177 -8.80 -2.07 -0.35
CA PHE A 177 -8.64 -2.54 1.02
C PHE A 177 -7.30 -3.21 1.27
N ALA A 178 -6.75 -3.95 0.31
CA ALA A 178 -5.38 -4.48 0.42
C ALA A 178 -4.34 -3.35 0.62
N LEU A 179 -4.50 -2.22 -0.10
CA LEU A 179 -3.62 -1.05 0.01
C LEU A 179 -3.90 -0.24 1.28
N ILE A 180 -5.16 -0.03 1.65
CA ILE A 180 -5.57 0.70 2.86
C ILE A 180 -5.00 0.04 4.12
N PHE A 181 -5.01 -1.29 4.17
CA PHE A 181 -4.46 -2.04 5.28
C PHE A 181 -2.92 -1.94 5.38
N GLN A 182 -2.24 -1.33 4.40
CA GLN A 182 -0.83 -0.97 4.54
C GLN A 182 -0.61 0.29 5.41
N THR A 183 -1.66 1.05 5.70
CA THR A 183 -1.56 2.30 6.50
C THR A 183 -0.76 2.14 7.79
N PRO A 184 -0.94 1.10 8.63
CA PRO A 184 -0.18 0.93 9.86
C PRO A 184 1.33 0.83 9.60
N ILE A 185 1.74 0.03 8.63
CA ILE A 185 3.16 -0.18 8.31
C ILE A 185 3.77 1.09 7.75
N VAL A 186 3.07 1.74 6.81
CA VAL A 186 3.54 3.00 6.22
C VAL A 186 3.70 4.07 7.30
N MET A 187 2.73 4.24 8.20
CA MET A 187 2.80 5.22 9.27
C MET A 187 3.94 4.92 10.26
N ILE A 188 4.09 3.67 10.69
CA ILE A 188 5.16 3.25 11.61
C ILE A 188 6.53 3.45 10.97
N ALA A 189 6.69 3.09 9.70
CA ALA A 189 7.94 3.25 8.99
C ALA A 189 8.31 4.74 8.80
N LEU A 190 7.35 5.60 8.41
CA LEU A 190 7.55 7.05 8.32
C LEU A 190 7.89 7.68 9.68
N ALA A 191 7.29 7.18 10.76
CA ALA A 191 7.61 7.63 12.11
C ALA A 191 9.02 7.19 12.54
N ARG A 192 9.43 5.97 12.18
CA ARG A 192 10.76 5.44 12.50
C ARG A 192 11.89 6.20 11.82
N ILE A 193 11.68 6.66 10.58
CA ILE A 193 12.66 7.48 9.85
C ILE A 193 12.55 8.99 10.17
N GLY A 194 11.63 9.38 11.08
CA GLY A 194 11.52 10.75 11.58
C GLY A 194 10.75 11.72 10.67
N ILE A 195 10.12 11.25 9.58
CA ILE A 195 9.31 12.12 8.69
C ILE A 195 8.04 12.59 9.40
N VAL A 196 7.42 11.71 10.21
CA VAL A 196 6.25 12.03 11.02
C VAL A 196 6.51 11.68 12.48
N ASN A 197 5.81 12.34 13.41
CA ASN A 197 5.85 12.03 14.83
C ASN A 197 4.43 11.92 15.40
N SER A 198 4.31 11.35 16.59
CA SER A 198 3.03 11.14 17.24
C SER A 198 2.26 12.45 17.48
N ALA A 199 2.96 13.56 17.75
CA ALA A 199 2.34 14.86 17.96
C ALA A 199 1.72 15.41 16.66
N PHE A 200 2.43 15.32 15.54
CA PHE A 200 1.91 15.69 14.22
C PHE A 200 0.68 14.85 13.85
N LEU A 201 0.77 13.54 14.01
CA LEU A 201 -0.35 12.63 13.69
C LEU A 201 -1.58 12.95 14.56
N ARG A 202 -1.41 13.16 15.88
CA ARG A 202 -2.52 13.56 16.77
C ARG A 202 -3.19 14.85 16.33
N ARG A 203 -2.40 15.86 15.93
CA ARG A 203 -2.91 17.15 15.46
C ARG A 203 -3.65 17.02 14.13
N SER A 204 -3.21 16.08 13.28
CA SER A 204 -3.72 15.88 11.92
C SER A 204 -4.92 14.94 11.85
N ARG A 205 -5.39 14.35 12.97
CA ARG A 205 -6.53 13.41 13.03
C ARG A 205 -7.74 13.83 12.23
N ARG A 206 -8.16 15.09 12.39
CA ARG A 206 -9.33 15.64 11.70
C ARG A 206 -9.20 15.63 10.17
N TYR A 207 -7.99 15.85 9.65
CA TYR A 207 -7.75 15.84 8.21
C TYR A 207 -7.74 14.43 7.64
N PHE A 208 -7.14 13.47 8.37
CA PHE A 208 -7.18 12.05 7.99
C PHE A 208 -8.62 11.52 8.04
N LEU A 209 -9.37 11.82 9.09
CA LEU A 209 -10.77 11.43 9.20
C LEU A 209 -11.60 11.99 8.04
N PHE A 210 -11.43 13.26 7.72
CA PHE A 210 -12.09 13.88 6.57
C PHE A 210 -11.69 13.18 5.25
N GLY A 211 -10.40 12.91 5.05
CA GLY A 211 -9.92 12.17 3.89
C GLY A 211 -10.50 10.77 3.76
N PHE A 212 -10.68 10.05 4.88
CA PHE A 212 -11.32 8.73 4.89
C PHE A 212 -12.81 8.80 4.52
N PHE A 213 -13.52 9.83 4.95
CA PHE A 213 -14.91 10.06 4.54
C PHE A 213 -15.00 10.40 3.05
N VAL A 214 -14.11 11.27 2.54
CA VAL A 214 -14.05 11.59 1.11
C VAL A 214 -13.75 10.33 0.29
N PHE A 215 -12.77 9.51 0.72
CA PHE A 215 -12.49 8.24 0.09
C PHE A 215 -13.73 7.32 0.09
N GLY A 216 -14.38 7.17 1.24
CA GLY A 216 -15.60 6.38 1.38
C GLY A 216 -16.72 6.87 0.43
N ALA A 217 -16.87 8.18 0.28
CA ALA A 217 -17.86 8.78 -0.63
C ALA A 217 -17.57 8.48 -2.10
N VAL A 218 -16.28 8.53 -2.50
CA VAL A 218 -15.86 8.23 -3.87
C VAL A 218 -15.94 6.72 -4.17
N ALA A 219 -15.60 5.90 -3.18
CA ALA A 219 -15.57 4.44 -3.33
C ALA A 219 -16.95 3.78 -3.17
N ALA A 220 -17.93 4.46 -2.56
CA ALA A 220 -19.29 3.96 -2.40
C ALA A 220 -20.11 4.18 -3.68
N PRO A 221 -20.45 3.14 -4.46
CA PRO A 221 -21.13 3.30 -5.74
C PRO A 221 -22.61 3.65 -5.59
N ASP A 222 -23.17 3.40 -4.39
CA ASP A 222 -24.58 3.62 -4.06
C ASP A 222 -24.86 5.01 -3.48
N GLY A 223 -23.81 5.81 -3.21
CA GLY A 223 -23.94 7.12 -2.58
C GLY A 223 -24.59 7.08 -1.19
N ASN A 224 -24.71 5.91 -0.56
CA ASN A 224 -25.36 5.73 0.72
C ASN A 224 -24.42 6.13 1.86
N PRO A 225 -24.82 7.04 2.76
CA PRO A 225 -23.98 7.43 3.90
C PRO A 225 -23.57 6.28 4.81
N LEU A 226 -24.37 5.22 4.90
CA LEU A 226 -24.03 4.03 5.69
C LEU A 226 -22.88 3.26 5.07
N THR A 227 -22.90 3.05 3.74
CA THR A 227 -21.81 2.39 2.99
C THR A 227 -20.53 3.21 3.10
N MET A 228 -20.62 4.52 2.95
CA MET A 228 -19.53 5.47 3.12
C MET A 228 -18.89 5.37 4.51
N LEU A 229 -19.72 5.33 5.58
CA LEU A 229 -19.26 5.14 6.94
C LEU A 229 -18.60 3.79 7.15
N MET A 230 -19.16 2.72 6.58
CA MET A 230 -18.60 1.37 6.67
C MET A 230 -17.23 1.25 6.00
N MET A 231 -16.94 2.05 4.98
CA MET A 231 -15.63 2.12 4.34
C MET A 231 -14.66 3.00 5.14
N ALA A 232 -15.11 4.14 5.66
CA ALA A 232 -14.28 5.08 6.40
C ALA A 232 -13.87 4.58 7.80
N LEU A 233 -14.76 3.85 8.49
CA LEU A 233 -14.53 3.38 9.86
C LEU A 233 -13.30 2.48 10.01
N PRO A 234 -13.10 1.43 9.19
CA PRO A 234 -11.89 0.61 9.27
C PRO A 234 -10.61 1.40 9.03
N MET A 235 -10.64 2.34 8.10
CA MET A 235 -9.49 3.21 7.81
C MET A 235 -9.13 4.06 9.04
N TYR A 236 -10.12 4.62 9.70
CA TYR A 236 -9.93 5.38 10.93
C TYR A 236 -9.41 4.50 12.06
N LEU A 237 -9.95 3.29 12.22
CA LEU A 237 -9.46 2.34 13.23
C LEU A 237 -8.00 1.95 12.99
N LEU A 238 -7.62 1.66 11.75
CA LEU A 238 -6.23 1.36 11.39
C LEU A 238 -5.30 2.55 11.67
N TYR A 239 -5.75 3.76 11.41
CA TYR A 239 -5.02 4.98 11.72
C TYR A 239 -4.80 5.14 13.24
N GLU A 240 -5.84 4.97 14.07
CA GLU A 240 -5.73 5.08 15.53
C GLU A 240 -4.85 3.98 16.12
N ILE A 241 -4.98 2.73 15.64
CA ILE A 241 -4.09 1.61 16.04
C ILE A 241 -2.64 1.96 15.70
N SER A 242 -2.38 2.46 14.50
CA SER A 242 -1.05 2.86 14.05
C SER A 242 -0.47 3.97 14.94
N LEU A 243 -1.27 4.98 15.24
CA LEU A 243 -0.89 6.07 16.11
C LEU A 243 -0.55 5.58 17.52
N TRP A 244 -1.35 4.64 18.05
CA TRP A 244 -1.11 4.07 19.37
C TRP A 244 0.20 3.28 19.42
N ILE A 245 0.47 2.47 18.40
CA ILE A 245 1.75 1.74 18.24
C ILE A 245 2.92 2.73 18.17
N ILE A 246 2.81 3.80 17.37
CA ILE A 246 3.85 4.82 17.23
C ILE A 246 4.14 5.48 18.59
N VAL A 247 3.11 5.85 19.35
CA VAL A 247 3.27 6.46 20.68
C VAL A 247 4.02 5.54 21.65
N MET A 248 3.75 4.23 21.58
CA MET A 248 4.47 3.24 22.41
C MET A 248 5.93 3.10 21.99
N LEU A 249 6.16 3.00 20.68
CA LEU A 249 7.51 2.76 20.13
C LEU A 249 8.38 4.02 20.13
N GLU A 250 7.81 5.21 19.99
CA GLU A 250 8.56 6.48 19.95
C GLU A 250 9.38 6.71 21.24
N LYS A 251 8.89 6.24 22.38
CA LYS A 251 9.63 6.30 23.66
C LYS A 251 10.90 5.45 23.62
N SER A 252 10.81 4.25 23.04
CA SER A 252 11.94 3.35 22.91
C SER A 252 12.94 3.84 21.85
N TRP A 253 12.46 4.42 20.76
CA TRP A 253 13.30 4.96 19.69
C TRP A 253 14.11 6.20 20.13
N ARG A 254 13.54 7.03 21.01
CA ARG A 254 14.27 8.18 21.61
C ARG A 254 15.31 7.76 22.64
N ALA A 255 15.14 6.57 23.25
CA ALA A 255 16.10 6.02 24.22
C ALA A 255 17.31 5.36 23.53
N GLU A 256 17.19 4.95 22.27
CA GLU A 256 18.29 4.52 21.42
C GLU A 256 18.68 5.71 20.51
N PRO A 257 19.63 6.58 20.91
CA PRO A 257 20.13 7.58 20.01
C PRO A 257 20.72 6.84 18.80
N VAL A 258 20.15 7.09 17.63
CA VAL A 258 20.75 6.65 16.37
C VAL A 258 22.16 7.25 16.39
N GLY A 259 23.15 6.41 16.70
CA GLY A 259 24.54 6.87 16.84
C GLY A 259 24.95 7.57 15.56
N TYR A 260 25.24 8.85 15.72
CA TYR A 260 25.84 9.70 14.70
C TYR A 260 27.22 9.18 14.32
#